data_6b3f1a52ccdffc04deac1a74e678634b
#
_entry.id   6b3f1a52ccdffc04deac1a74e678634b
#
_cell.length_a   1.000
_cell.length_b   1.000
_cell.length_c   1.000
_cell.angle_alpha   90.00
_cell.angle_beta   90.00
_cell.angle_gamma   90.00
#
_symmetry.space_group_name_H-M   'P 1'
#
loop_
_entity.id
_entity.type
_entity.pdbx_description
1 polymer ?
#
loop_
_entity_poly.entity_id
_entity_poly.type
_entity_poly.pdbx_seq_one_letter_code
_entity_poly.pdbx_strand_id
1 'polypeptide(L)'
;MIYVDSNALIYLLHDVKPKSDLVIRHLARHEEVFTSLRTIEEASYIIIRVKASKLYGARGVYDIRRIVAEHGLDFVKDELEALRRLVEENNIAVLQDVATTEEIHEIMLKYKLLPGDAIIALTCKRYGIDTILTFDEDFKRIPWLKIIP
;
A
#
# COMPACT_ATOMS: atom_id res chain seq x y z
N MET A 1 -8.96 14.88 -4.45
CA MET A 1 -7.81 14.18 -3.80
C MET A 1 -8.23 12.76 -3.46
N ILE A 2 -7.38 11.77 -3.78
CA ILE A 2 -7.53 10.41 -3.29
C ILE A 2 -6.20 9.87 -2.80
N TYR A 3 -6.25 8.97 -1.82
CA TYR A 3 -5.11 8.15 -1.41
C TYR A 3 -5.22 6.75 -2.02
N VAL A 4 -4.11 6.21 -2.52
CA VAL A 4 -4.04 4.86 -3.12
C VAL A 4 -3.29 3.94 -2.18
N ASP A 5 -3.96 2.87 -1.77
CA ASP A 5 -3.43 1.87 -0.84
C ASP A 5 -2.60 0.79 -1.56
N SER A 6 -1.84 0.02 -0.79
CA SER A 6 -0.93 -1.03 -1.27
C SER A 6 -1.61 -2.08 -2.13
N ASN A 7 -2.78 -2.56 -1.72
CA ASN A 7 -3.52 -3.57 -2.49
C ASN A 7 -3.99 -3.03 -3.86
N ALA A 8 -4.38 -1.77 -3.96
CA ALA A 8 -4.73 -1.14 -5.23
C ALA A 8 -3.52 -1.02 -6.16
N LEU A 9 -2.35 -0.61 -5.62
CA LEU A 9 -1.09 -0.58 -6.38
C LEU A 9 -0.69 -1.97 -6.88
N ILE A 10 -0.80 -3.01 -6.05
CA ILE A 10 -0.47 -4.39 -6.41
C ILE A 10 -1.42 -4.93 -7.48
N TYR A 11 -2.73 -4.68 -7.36
CA TYR A 11 -3.68 -5.11 -8.39
C TYR A 11 -3.45 -4.41 -9.73
N LEU A 12 -3.08 -3.13 -9.70
CA LEU A 12 -2.72 -2.39 -10.90
C LEU A 12 -1.43 -2.92 -11.52
N LEU A 13 -0.39 -3.14 -10.71
CA LEU A 13 0.93 -3.63 -11.14
C LEU A 13 0.84 -4.99 -11.84
N HIS A 14 0.01 -5.89 -11.33
CA HIS A 14 -0.15 -7.26 -11.84
C HIS A 14 -1.36 -7.45 -12.77
N ASP A 15 -2.04 -6.37 -13.13
CA ASP A 15 -3.25 -6.37 -13.97
C ASP A 15 -4.33 -7.37 -13.54
N VAL A 16 -4.63 -7.39 -12.24
CA VAL A 16 -5.61 -8.31 -11.63
C VAL A 16 -7.03 -7.84 -11.92
N LYS A 17 -7.66 -8.41 -12.95
CA LYS A 17 -9.04 -8.08 -13.35
C LYS A 17 -10.09 -8.66 -12.37
N PRO A 18 -11.21 -7.97 -12.13
CA PRO A 18 -11.59 -6.64 -12.62
C PRO A 18 -11.04 -5.49 -11.77
N LYS A 19 -10.25 -5.77 -10.71
CA LYS A 19 -9.78 -4.78 -9.73
C LYS A 19 -8.87 -3.73 -10.36
N SER A 20 -7.95 -4.13 -11.25
CA SER A 20 -7.08 -3.19 -11.96
C SER A 20 -7.87 -2.18 -12.80
N ASP A 21 -8.95 -2.62 -13.47
CA ASP A 21 -9.81 -1.71 -14.23
C ASP A 21 -10.54 -0.68 -13.34
N LEU A 22 -10.93 -1.10 -12.14
CA LEU A 22 -11.52 -0.18 -11.15
C LEU A 22 -10.49 0.87 -10.72
N VAL A 23 -9.26 0.44 -10.40
CA VAL A 23 -8.17 1.34 -10.03
C VAL A 23 -7.91 2.36 -11.14
N ILE A 24 -7.73 1.91 -12.39
CA ILE A 24 -7.50 2.79 -13.56
C ILE A 24 -8.60 3.83 -13.68
N ARG A 25 -9.87 3.43 -13.55
CA ARG A 25 -11.01 4.35 -13.64
C ARG A 25 -11.00 5.42 -12.54
N HIS A 26 -10.60 5.06 -11.33
CA HIS A 26 -10.51 6.02 -10.24
C HIS A 26 -9.32 6.97 -10.41
N LEU A 27 -8.15 6.45 -10.82
CA LEU A 27 -7.00 7.30 -11.12
C LEU A 27 -7.32 8.34 -12.20
N ALA A 28 -8.01 7.94 -13.28
CA ALA A 28 -8.39 8.83 -14.38
C ALA A 28 -9.42 9.91 -13.99
N ARG A 29 -10.14 9.74 -12.88
CA ARG A 29 -11.19 10.69 -12.42
C ARG A 29 -10.72 11.70 -11.39
N HIS A 30 -9.51 11.52 -10.86
CA HIS A 30 -8.99 12.36 -9.79
C HIS A 30 -7.71 13.04 -10.25
N GLU A 31 -7.66 14.36 -10.11
CA GLU A 31 -6.48 15.17 -10.51
C GLU A 31 -5.33 15.05 -9.52
N GLU A 32 -5.66 14.84 -8.23
CA GLU A 32 -4.68 14.74 -7.16
C GLU A 32 -4.72 13.33 -6.55
N VAL A 33 -3.66 12.58 -6.80
CA VAL A 33 -3.51 11.19 -6.37
C VAL A 33 -2.29 11.07 -5.48
N PHE A 34 -2.48 10.48 -4.31
CA PHE A 34 -1.44 10.35 -3.28
C PHE A 34 -1.27 8.91 -2.84
N THR A 35 -0.10 8.59 -2.38
CA THR A 35 0.24 7.43 -1.57
C THR A 35 1.27 7.85 -0.52
N SER A 36 1.79 6.94 0.30
CA SER A 36 2.84 7.29 1.26
C SER A 36 3.98 6.30 1.27
N LEU A 37 5.06 6.63 1.98
CA LEU A 37 6.19 5.72 2.16
C LEU A 37 5.78 4.42 2.85
N ARG A 38 4.84 4.48 3.80
CA ARG A 38 4.30 3.28 4.46
C ARG A 38 3.64 2.34 3.45
N THR A 39 2.83 2.88 2.55
CA THR A 39 2.18 2.09 1.49
C THR A 39 3.20 1.52 0.49
N ILE A 40 4.22 2.29 0.10
CA ILE A 40 5.29 1.79 -0.77
C ILE A 40 6.08 0.67 -0.10
N GLU A 41 6.40 0.81 1.18
CA GLU A 41 7.08 -0.23 1.97
C GLU A 41 6.25 -1.51 2.00
N GLU A 42 4.96 -1.41 2.29
CA GLU A 42 4.05 -2.55 2.33
C GLU A 42 3.90 -3.24 0.97
N ALA A 43 3.69 -2.47 -0.11
CA ALA A 43 3.62 -3.01 -1.47
C ALA A 43 4.92 -3.72 -1.85
N SER A 44 6.09 -3.15 -1.52
CA SER A 44 7.39 -3.77 -1.75
C SER A 44 7.54 -5.09 -0.98
N TYR A 45 7.10 -5.13 0.27
CA TYR A 45 7.12 -6.36 1.06
C TYR A 45 6.19 -7.45 0.48
N ILE A 46 5.00 -7.07 0.00
CA ILE A 46 4.08 -8.00 -0.68
C ILE A 46 4.75 -8.61 -1.93
N ILE A 47 5.41 -7.80 -2.75
CA ILE A 47 6.15 -8.26 -3.94
C ILE A 47 7.23 -9.28 -3.55
N ILE A 48 8.06 -8.95 -2.55
CA ILE A 48 9.12 -9.84 -2.05
C ILE A 48 8.52 -11.16 -1.56
N ARG A 49 7.49 -11.09 -0.72
CA ARG A 49 6.82 -12.25 -0.14
C ARG A 49 6.26 -13.20 -1.20
N VAL A 50 5.53 -12.65 -2.17
CA VAL A 50 4.91 -13.43 -3.24
C VAL A 50 5.97 -14.10 -4.13
N LYS A 51 7.01 -13.36 -4.51
CA LYS A 51 8.08 -13.89 -5.36
C LYS A 51 8.94 -14.92 -4.62
N ALA A 52 9.29 -14.67 -3.36
CA ALA A 52 10.02 -15.62 -2.52
C ALA A 52 9.21 -16.91 -2.30
N SER A 53 7.90 -16.82 -2.13
CA SER A 53 7.04 -17.97 -2.06
C SER A 53 7.05 -18.80 -3.36
N LYS A 54 6.95 -18.14 -4.50
CA LYS A 54 6.94 -18.80 -5.82
C LYS A 54 8.28 -19.47 -6.17
N LEU A 55 9.40 -18.77 -5.93
CA LEU A 55 10.73 -19.24 -6.37
C LEU A 55 11.39 -20.17 -5.35
N TYR A 56 11.18 -19.96 -4.06
CA TYR A 56 11.91 -20.62 -2.99
C TYR A 56 11.01 -21.31 -1.97
N GLY A 57 9.69 -21.30 -2.15
CA GLY A 57 8.74 -21.94 -1.23
C GLY A 57 8.63 -21.27 0.13
N ALA A 58 8.93 -19.99 0.25
CA ALA A 58 8.82 -19.26 1.52
C ALA A 58 7.41 -19.31 2.09
N ARG A 59 7.28 -19.60 3.39
CA ARG A 59 6.00 -19.76 4.11
C ARG A 59 5.75 -18.67 5.16
N GLY A 60 6.76 -17.87 5.50
CA GLY A 60 6.63 -16.85 6.52
C GLY A 60 7.83 -15.90 6.57
N VAL A 61 7.79 -14.95 7.49
CA VAL A 61 8.78 -13.88 7.60
C VAL A 61 10.20 -14.40 7.81
N TYR A 62 10.37 -15.48 8.56
CA TYR A 62 11.71 -16.06 8.81
C TYR A 62 12.31 -16.68 7.55
N ASP A 63 11.49 -17.37 6.73
CA ASP A 63 11.92 -17.89 5.43
C ASP A 63 12.32 -16.75 4.50
N ILE A 64 11.52 -15.70 4.43
CA ILE A 64 11.82 -14.52 3.61
C ILE A 64 13.14 -13.88 4.03
N ARG A 65 13.36 -13.68 5.32
CA ARG A 65 14.64 -13.11 5.83
C ARG A 65 15.85 -13.97 5.46
N ARG A 66 15.73 -15.29 5.58
CA ARG A 66 16.78 -16.23 5.20
C ARG A 66 17.04 -16.17 3.68
N ILE A 67 16.00 -16.21 2.86
CA ILE A 67 16.12 -16.14 1.39
C ILE A 67 16.80 -14.85 0.96
N VAL A 68 16.41 -13.71 1.53
CA VAL A 68 17.03 -12.42 1.24
C VAL A 68 18.50 -12.38 1.67
N ALA A 69 18.84 -12.99 2.82
CA ALA A 69 20.23 -13.09 3.27
C ALA A 69 21.08 -13.98 2.36
N GLU A 70 20.52 -15.06 1.82
CA GLU A 70 21.23 -16.01 0.95
C GLU A 70 21.32 -15.54 -0.51
N HIS A 71 20.26 -14.94 -1.05
CA HIS A 71 20.12 -14.63 -2.48
C HIS A 71 20.10 -13.13 -2.80
N GLY A 72 20.05 -12.25 -1.79
CA GLY A 72 19.82 -10.82 -2.01
C GLY A 72 18.40 -10.54 -2.50
N LEU A 73 18.21 -9.41 -3.17
CA LEU A 73 16.92 -8.95 -3.69
C LEU A 73 16.85 -8.88 -5.22
N ASP A 74 17.86 -9.39 -5.93
CA ASP A 74 17.87 -9.35 -7.39
C ASP A 74 16.69 -10.08 -8.03
N PHE A 75 16.16 -11.07 -7.36
CA PHE A 75 14.98 -11.83 -7.83
C PHE A 75 13.69 -11.02 -7.88
N VAL A 76 13.63 -9.83 -7.27
CA VAL A 76 12.47 -8.91 -7.30
C VAL A 76 12.82 -7.54 -7.87
N LYS A 77 14.03 -7.34 -8.37
CA LYS A 77 14.50 -6.04 -8.86
C LYS A 77 13.57 -5.43 -9.90
N ASP A 78 13.15 -6.22 -10.89
CA ASP A 78 12.31 -5.76 -11.98
C ASP A 78 10.91 -5.35 -11.50
N GLU A 79 10.34 -6.10 -10.57
CA GLU A 79 9.02 -5.79 -9.99
C GLU A 79 9.06 -4.55 -9.10
N LEU A 80 10.12 -4.36 -8.32
CA LEU A 80 10.30 -3.14 -7.53
C LEU A 80 10.47 -1.91 -8.42
N GLU A 81 11.21 -2.05 -9.52
CA GLU A 81 11.34 -0.98 -10.49
C GLU A 81 10.04 -0.70 -11.22
N ALA A 82 9.26 -1.74 -11.54
CA ALA A 82 7.93 -1.59 -12.13
C ALA A 82 6.96 -0.87 -11.18
N LEU A 83 7.00 -1.14 -9.87
CA LEU A 83 6.22 -0.41 -8.87
C LEU A 83 6.61 1.09 -8.86
N ARG A 84 7.90 1.40 -8.87
CA ARG A 84 8.37 2.79 -8.92
C ARG A 84 7.86 3.52 -10.17
N ARG A 85 8.01 2.90 -11.35
CA ARG A 85 7.52 3.47 -12.61
C ARG A 85 6.00 3.65 -12.60
N LEU A 86 5.26 2.69 -12.08
CA LEU A 86 3.79 2.79 -11.99
C LEU A 86 3.37 4.03 -11.18
N VAL A 87 4.02 4.30 -10.06
CA VAL A 87 3.77 5.48 -9.24
C VAL A 87 4.08 6.77 -10.02
N GLU A 88 5.23 6.82 -10.70
CA GLU A 88 5.67 7.98 -11.50
C GLU A 88 4.76 8.23 -12.72
N GLU A 89 4.47 7.20 -13.50
CA GLU A 89 3.69 7.29 -14.74
C GLU A 89 2.22 7.66 -14.49
N ASN A 90 1.69 7.31 -13.32
CA ASN A 90 0.33 7.70 -12.91
C ASN A 90 0.29 9.03 -12.10
N ASN A 91 1.42 9.75 -12.02
CA ASN A 91 1.53 10.99 -11.27
C ASN A 91 1.06 10.88 -9.81
N ILE A 92 1.33 9.74 -9.16
CA ILE A 92 0.99 9.51 -7.76
C ILE A 92 2.06 10.18 -6.88
N ALA A 93 1.68 11.19 -6.12
CA ALA A 93 2.60 11.85 -5.20
C ALA A 93 2.81 11.00 -3.94
N VAL A 94 4.08 10.76 -3.59
CA VAL A 94 4.45 9.97 -2.40
C VAL A 94 4.62 10.91 -1.21
N LEU A 95 3.70 10.81 -0.26
CA LEU A 95 3.70 11.60 0.97
C LEU A 95 4.65 10.99 2.01
N GLN A 96 5.12 11.84 2.91
CA GLN A 96 5.74 11.39 4.15
C GLN A 96 4.66 11.03 5.15
N ASP A 97 4.83 9.90 5.84
CA ASP A 97 3.90 9.51 6.89
C ASP A 97 4.06 10.42 8.10
N VAL A 98 2.93 10.91 8.63
CA VAL A 98 2.90 11.87 9.73
C VAL A 98 2.00 11.33 10.83
N ALA A 99 2.63 10.77 11.88
CA ALA A 99 1.95 10.26 13.05
C ALA A 99 2.89 10.25 14.25
N THR A 100 2.34 10.45 15.45
CA THR A 100 3.07 10.20 16.71
C THR A 100 2.77 8.79 17.22
N THR A 101 3.61 8.26 18.09
CA THR A 101 3.40 6.95 18.73
C THR A 101 2.06 6.91 19.47
N GLU A 102 1.73 7.99 20.18
CA GLU A 102 0.48 8.11 20.92
C GLU A 102 -0.74 8.05 20.01
N GLU A 103 -0.74 8.83 18.92
CA GLU A 103 -1.82 8.83 17.94
C GLU A 103 -2.01 7.46 17.30
N ILE A 104 -0.92 6.76 16.94
CA ILE A 104 -0.98 5.41 16.35
C ILE A 104 -1.67 4.46 17.34
N HIS A 105 -1.22 4.40 18.58
CA HIS A 105 -1.78 3.49 19.58
C HIS A 105 -3.25 3.82 19.88
N GLU A 106 -3.61 5.10 19.96
CA GLU A 106 -4.99 5.54 20.19
C GLU A 106 -5.93 5.01 19.10
N ILE A 107 -5.60 5.23 17.83
CA ILE A 107 -6.50 4.79 16.74
C ILE A 107 -6.46 3.30 16.50
N MET A 108 -5.34 2.61 16.75
CA MET A 108 -5.29 1.15 16.73
C MET A 108 -6.30 0.56 17.72
N LEU A 109 -6.31 1.05 18.95
CA LEU A 109 -7.22 0.57 20.00
C LEU A 109 -8.67 0.95 19.70
N LYS A 110 -8.90 2.18 19.29
CA LYS A 110 -10.25 2.72 19.05
C LYS A 110 -10.94 2.08 17.85
N TYR A 111 -10.22 1.90 16.75
CA TYR A 111 -10.79 1.43 15.49
C TYR A 111 -10.36 0.01 15.11
N LYS A 112 -9.66 -0.69 15.99
CA LYS A 112 -9.20 -2.08 15.78
C LYS A 112 -8.38 -2.23 14.50
N LEU A 113 -7.39 -1.35 14.32
CA LEU A 113 -6.51 -1.34 13.15
C LEU A 113 -5.16 -1.96 13.47
N LEU A 114 -4.51 -2.49 12.44
CA LEU A 114 -3.10 -2.80 12.52
C LEU A 114 -2.25 -1.52 12.43
N PRO A 115 -0.99 -1.53 12.89
CA PRO A 115 -0.15 -0.32 12.94
C PRO A 115 -0.01 0.38 11.59
N GLY A 116 0.14 -0.39 10.51
CA GLY A 116 0.27 0.16 9.15
C GLY A 116 -0.95 0.96 8.72
N ASP A 117 -2.15 0.40 8.91
CA ASP A 117 -3.42 1.04 8.57
C ASP A 117 -3.65 2.30 9.43
N ALA A 118 -3.25 2.22 10.70
CA ALA A 118 -3.29 3.36 11.61
C ALA A 118 -2.44 4.53 11.11
N ILE A 119 -1.21 4.25 10.65
CA ILE A 119 -0.30 5.26 10.08
C ILE A 119 -0.91 5.87 8.81
N ILE A 120 -1.42 5.04 7.90
CA ILE A 120 -2.07 5.50 6.67
C ILE A 120 -3.26 6.40 6.97
N ALA A 121 -4.14 5.99 7.89
CA ALA A 121 -5.32 6.76 8.27
C ALA A 121 -4.95 8.12 8.88
N LEU A 122 -3.91 8.18 9.72
CA LEU A 122 -3.39 9.42 10.29
C LEU A 122 -2.74 10.30 9.23
N THR A 123 -1.98 9.73 8.32
CA THR A 123 -1.38 10.45 7.20
C THR A 123 -2.47 11.08 6.34
N CYS A 124 -3.49 10.34 5.94
CA CYS A 124 -4.63 10.89 5.22
C CYS A 124 -5.27 12.06 5.97
N LYS A 125 -5.54 11.89 7.27
CA LYS A 125 -6.11 12.94 8.12
C LYS A 125 -5.25 14.20 8.14
N ARG A 126 -3.94 14.04 8.27
CA ARG A 126 -2.98 15.16 8.34
C ARG A 126 -2.90 15.96 7.04
N TYR A 127 -3.01 15.29 5.91
CA TYR A 127 -3.00 15.93 4.58
C TYR A 127 -4.40 16.33 4.08
N GLY A 128 -5.46 16.16 4.88
CA GLY A 128 -6.82 16.52 4.51
C GLY A 128 -7.42 15.63 3.40
N ILE A 129 -6.92 14.41 3.27
CA ILE A 129 -7.42 13.43 2.31
C ILE A 129 -8.53 12.63 2.99
N ASP A 130 -9.73 12.71 2.45
CA ASP A 130 -10.93 12.05 2.99
C ASP A 130 -11.35 10.79 2.23
N THR A 131 -10.67 10.46 1.13
CA THR A 131 -11.03 9.35 0.26
C THR A 131 -9.84 8.43 0.01
N ILE A 132 -10.04 7.14 0.24
CA ILE A 132 -9.01 6.10 0.03
C ILE A 132 -9.48 5.07 -0.99
N LEU A 133 -8.64 4.82 -1.99
CA LEU A 133 -8.79 3.75 -2.98
C LEU A 133 -8.14 2.48 -2.43
N THR A 134 -8.95 1.60 -1.90
CA THR A 134 -8.51 0.36 -1.26
C THR A 134 -9.55 -0.74 -1.41
N PHE A 135 -9.10 -1.99 -1.34
CA PHE A 135 -9.95 -3.17 -1.26
C PHE A 135 -9.96 -3.79 0.14
N ASP A 136 -9.38 -3.07 1.12
CA ASP A 136 -9.39 -3.46 2.52
C ASP A 136 -10.57 -2.82 3.26
N GLU A 137 -11.44 -3.66 3.79
CA GLU A 137 -12.62 -3.21 4.52
C GLU A 137 -12.32 -2.67 5.92
N ASP A 138 -11.11 -2.87 6.43
CA ASP A 138 -10.70 -2.39 7.75
C ASP A 138 -10.78 -0.86 7.86
N PHE A 139 -10.53 -0.15 6.76
CA PHE A 139 -10.67 1.30 6.68
C PHE A 139 -12.12 1.79 6.80
N LYS A 140 -13.15 0.94 6.63
CA LYS A 140 -14.55 1.30 6.90
C LYS A 140 -14.80 1.71 8.35
N ARG A 141 -13.92 1.32 9.26
CA ARG A 141 -13.99 1.67 10.69
C ARG A 141 -13.53 3.10 10.98
N ILE A 142 -12.92 3.76 9.98
CA ILE A 142 -12.36 5.12 10.11
C ILE A 142 -13.41 6.16 9.69
N PRO A 143 -13.93 6.98 10.63
CA PRO A 143 -15.07 7.85 10.34
C PRO A 143 -14.76 9.02 9.41
N TRP A 144 -13.49 9.38 9.21
CA TRP A 144 -13.09 10.47 8.32
C TRP A 144 -12.62 10.00 6.94
N LEU A 145 -12.61 8.67 6.66
CA LEU A 145 -12.21 8.11 5.38
C LEU A 145 -13.40 7.48 4.65
N LYS A 146 -13.59 7.88 3.42
CA LYS A 146 -14.49 7.24 2.46
C LYS A 146 -13.72 6.22 1.64
N ILE A 147 -14.19 4.98 1.63
CA ILE A 147 -13.59 3.92 0.80
C ILE A 147 -14.17 3.94 -0.59
N ILE A 148 -13.30 3.80 -1.59
CA ILE A 148 -13.63 3.49 -2.98
C ILE A 148 -12.76 2.30 -3.42
N PRO A 149 -13.15 1.42 -4.40
CA PRO A 149 -14.31 1.53 -5.26
C PRO A 149 -15.64 1.35 -4.56
#